data_b40477e3259432ee912d78c925317498
#
_entry.id   b40477e3259432ee912d78c925317498
#
_cell.length_a   1.000
_cell.length_b   1.000
_cell.length_c   1.000
_cell.angle_alpha   90.00
_cell.angle_beta   90.00
_cell.angle_gamma   90.00
#
_symmetry.space_group_name_H-M   'P 1'
#
loop_
_entity.id
_entity.type
_entity.pdbx_description
1 polymer ?
#
loop_
_entity_poly.entity_id
_entity_poly.type
_entity_poly.pdbx_seq_one_letter_code
_entity_poly.pdbx_strand_id
1 'polypeptide(L)'
;MTAPLLEVSGLTKRFRMDRTIGDTLRRKPHPAVHALNGVDLSVRRGETLGIVGESGSGKSTLARCIVRLIEADEGTLRYDGVDIRTLAGSDRRAFNRRVQMVFQDPRGSLNPRMTVRQTLAEALTVHRMRLKAGIPDRIAELMELVRLPREAADRYPHEFSGGQRQRIGIARALSVEPECLIADELVSALDVSVQAQVVNLLLELQQRLGLTILFVAHDLRLVRHLSHRVAVMYLGSIVETAETEALFAAPQHPYTQALLAAAPDLDPTRRHRVPAAKGELPSPVNLPSGCTFHPRCPHAFDRCRREAPLPRPTATGTAACHLLDQAAPAAVPNRQEIPAHGL
;
A
#
# COMPACT_ATOMS: atom_id res chain seq x y z
N MET A 1 -15.31 -15.82 8.88
CA MET A 1 -14.36 -14.81 8.33
C MET A 1 -13.60 -15.48 7.21
N THR A 2 -13.67 -15.00 5.98
CA THR A 2 -12.93 -15.55 4.83
C THR A 2 -11.44 -15.33 5.04
N ALA A 3 -10.62 -16.35 4.73
CA ALA A 3 -9.16 -16.25 4.81
C ALA A 3 -8.65 -15.11 3.92
N PRO A 4 -7.63 -14.35 4.35
CA PRO A 4 -7.05 -13.28 3.56
C PRO A 4 -6.38 -13.84 2.30
N LEU A 5 -6.41 -13.06 1.21
CA LEU A 5 -5.73 -13.41 -0.04
C LEU A 5 -4.23 -13.17 0.07
N LEU A 6 -3.83 -12.06 0.72
CA LEU A 6 -2.44 -11.68 0.95
C LEU A 6 -2.22 -11.49 2.45
N GLU A 7 -1.18 -12.12 2.98
CA GLU A 7 -0.71 -11.96 4.36
C GLU A 7 0.77 -11.60 4.36
N VAL A 8 1.09 -10.59 5.14
CA VAL A 8 2.44 -10.12 5.41
C VAL A 8 2.64 -10.17 6.91
N SER A 9 3.68 -10.84 7.40
CA SER A 9 3.94 -10.96 8.83
C SER A 9 5.42 -10.72 9.13
N GLY A 10 5.69 -9.73 10.00
CA GLY A 10 7.02 -9.37 10.47
C GLY A 10 7.98 -8.97 9.34
N LEU A 11 7.47 -8.41 8.23
CA LEU A 11 8.28 -8.16 7.05
C LEU A 11 9.30 -7.05 7.31
N THR A 12 10.58 -7.37 7.09
CA THR A 12 11.71 -6.46 7.31
C THR A 12 12.54 -6.33 6.03
N LYS A 13 12.96 -5.09 5.71
CA LYS A 13 13.89 -4.81 4.62
C LYS A 13 14.85 -3.69 4.97
N ARG A 14 16.13 -3.97 4.82
CA ARG A 14 17.23 -3.03 5.05
C ARG A 14 18.07 -2.90 3.79
N PHE A 15 18.34 -1.70 3.35
CA PHE A 15 19.27 -1.45 2.25
C PHE A 15 20.61 -1.01 2.81
N ARG A 16 21.64 -1.82 2.61
CA ARG A 16 23.00 -1.48 3.02
C ARG A 16 23.51 -0.34 2.16
N MET A 17 24.11 0.65 2.79
CA MET A 17 24.78 1.75 2.11
C MET A 17 26.28 1.45 1.99
N ASP A 18 26.90 1.97 0.94
CA ASP A 18 28.34 1.84 0.77
C ASP A 18 29.07 2.58 1.90
N ARG A 19 30.20 2.00 2.35
CA ARG A 19 31.08 2.63 3.33
C ARG A 19 31.94 3.68 2.66
N THR A 20 32.13 4.80 3.34
CA THR A 20 33.25 5.70 3.01
C THR A 20 34.58 5.06 3.43
N ILE A 21 35.67 5.46 2.79
CA ILE A 21 37.03 4.98 3.15
C ILE A 21 37.31 5.24 4.64
N GLY A 22 36.83 6.36 5.19
CA GLY A 22 36.97 6.70 6.61
C GLY A 22 36.19 5.79 7.55
N ASP A 23 35.02 5.31 7.15
CA ASP A 23 34.21 4.37 7.95
C ASP A 23 34.82 2.96 7.95
N THR A 24 35.45 2.57 6.85
CA THR A 24 36.18 1.30 6.73
C THR A 24 37.40 1.29 7.68
N LEU A 25 38.17 2.38 7.72
CA LEU A 25 39.30 2.53 8.63
C LEU A 25 38.89 2.54 10.11
N ARG A 26 37.72 3.10 10.42
CA ARG A 26 37.18 3.16 11.80
C ARG A 26 36.39 1.91 12.20
N ARG A 27 36.30 0.88 11.37
CA ARG A 27 35.55 -0.37 11.60
C ARG A 27 34.08 -0.13 12.02
N LYS A 28 33.47 0.97 11.58
CA LYS A 28 32.05 1.22 11.88
C LYS A 28 31.17 0.19 11.18
N PRO A 29 30.02 -0.19 11.78
CA PRO A 29 29.04 -1.03 11.10
C PRO A 29 28.56 -0.35 9.80
N HIS A 30 28.15 -1.14 8.80
CA HIS A 30 27.57 -0.59 7.57
C HIS A 30 26.30 0.18 7.90
N PRO A 31 26.19 1.45 7.54
CA PRO A 31 24.91 2.15 7.67
C PRO A 31 23.90 1.47 6.75
N ALA A 32 22.68 1.35 7.23
CA ALA A 32 21.60 0.73 6.46
C ALA A 32 20.34 1.61 6.55
N VAL A 33 19.64 1.73 5.43
CA VAL A 33 18.30 2.33 5.40
C VAL A 33 17.31 1.25 5.82
N HIS A 34 16.64 1.48 6.92
CA HIS A 34 15.58 0.62 7.45
C HIS A 34 14.26 0.93 6.74
N ALA A 35 14.03 0.30 5.58
CA ALA A 35 12.89 0.58 4.73
C ALA A 35 11.59 -0.08 5.19
N LEU A 36 11.69 -1.30 5.77
CA LEU A 36 10.58 -2.02 6.40
C LEU A 36 11.03 -2.55 7.75
N ASN A 37 10.20 -2.39 8.77
CA ASN A 37 10.51 -2.68 10.16
C ASN A 37 9.39 -3.50 10.81
N GLY A 38 9.32 -4.80 10.51
CA GLY A 38 8.32 -5.70 11.08
C GLY A 38 6.90 -5.36 10.64
N VAL A 39 6.67 -5.27 9.32
CA VAL A 39 5.34 -4.94 8.77
C VAL A 39 4.42 -6.15 8.87
N ASP A 40 3.25 -5.93 9.50
CA ASP A 40 2.12 -6.87 9.52
C ASP A 40 0.95 -6.27 8.72
N LEU A 41 0.43 -7.03 7.75
CA LEU A 41 -0.64 -6.58 6.88
C LEU A 41 -1.44 -7.77 6.34
N SER A 42 -2.75 -7.61 6.19
CA SER A 42 -3.60 -8.58 5.51
C SER A 42 -4.55 -7.90 4.56
N VAL A 43 -4.77 -8.53 3.38
CA VAL A 43 -5.70 -8.06 2.35
C VAL A 43 -6.69 -9.17 2.05
N ARG A 44 -7.99 -8.88 2.13
CA ARG A 44 -9.06 -9.82 1.83
C ARG A 44 -9.26 -9.93 0.33
N ARG A 45 -9.81 -11.03 -0.13
CA ARG A 45 -10.17 -11.20 -1.55
C ARG A 45 -11.26 -10.20 -1.95
N GLY A 46 -11.07 -9.52 -3.10
CA GLY A 46 -12.00 -8.50 -3.59
C GLY A 46 -11.96 -7.17 -2.81
N GLU A 47 -11.02 -7.02 -1.87
CA GLU A 47 -10.84 -5.79 -1.10
C GLU A 47 -9.87 -4.83 -1.80
N THR A 48 -10.14 -3.53 -1.68
CA THR A 48 -9.12 -2.50 -1.91
C THR A 48 -8.57 -2.05 -0.57
N LEU A 49 -7.28 -2.32 -0.32
CA LEU A 49 -6.55 -1.81 0.84
C LEU A 49 -5.68 -0.64 0.41
N GLY A 50 -5.93 0.53 0.99
CA GLY A 50 -5.10 1.72 0.82
C GLY A 50 -3.88 1.70 1.74
N ILE A 51 -2.70 2.03 1.22
CA ILE A 51 -1.50 2.28 2.04
C ILE A 51 -1.11 3.73 1.90
N VAL A 52 -1.10 4.44 3.03
CA VAL A 52 -0.78 5.87 3.10
C VAL A 52 0.38 6.14 4.05
N GLY A 53 1.03 7.28 3.87
CA GLY A 53 2.12 7.76 4.71
C GLY A 53 2.99 8.75 3.97
N GLU A 54 3.86 9.46 4.70
CA GLU A 54 4.79 10.42 4.11
C GLU A 54 5.74 9.76 3.09
N SER A 55 6.35 10.59 2.22
CA SER A 55 7.39 10.10 1.30
C SER A 55 8.54 9.47 2.09
N GLY A 56 9.07 8.33 1.62
CA GLY A 56 10.11 7.59 2.34
C GLY A 56 9.61 6.71 3.50
N SER A 57 8.29 6.60 3.74
CA SER A 57 7.77 5.72 4.81
C SER A 57 7.87 4.22 4.52
N GLY A 58 8.28 3.80 3.31
CA GLY A 58 8.49 2.39 2.95
C GLY A 58 7.42 1.77 2.05
N LYS A 59 6.37 2.50 1.68
CA LYS A 59 5.20 2.01 0.90
C LYS A 59 5.57 1.29 -0.39
N SER A 60 6.36 1.93 -1.25
CA SER A 60 6.79 1.32 -2.52
C SER A 60 7.75 0.15 -2.32
N THR A 61 8.54 0.16 -1.23
CA THR A 61 9.38 -0.99 -0.86
C THR A 61 8.51 -2.19 -0.50
N LEU A 62 7.45 -1.99 0.31
CA LEU A 62 6.49 -3.03 0.65
C LEU A 62 5.81 -3.60 -0.60
N ALA A 63 5.29 -2.72 -1.47
CA ALA A 63 4.68 -3.10 -2.75
C ALA A 63 5.62 -3.97 -3.60
N ARG A 64 6.89 -3.56 -3.73
CA ARG A 64 7.92 -4.30 -4.50
C ARG A 64 8.34 -5.62 -3.84
N CYS A 65 8.33 -5.69 -2.51
CA CYS A 65 8.56 -6.97 -1.81
C CYS A 65 7.43 -7.96 -2.08
N ILE A 66 6.17 -7.50 -2.07
CA ILE A 66 5.00 -8.35 -2.32
C ILE A 66 5.05 -8.98 -3.73
N VAL A 67 5.43 -8.22 -4.76
CA VAL A 67 5.59 -8.76 -6.12
C VAL A 67 6.94 -9.44 -6.35
N ARG A 68 7.78 -9.58 -5.32
CA ARG A 68 9.10 -10.20 -5.39
C ARG A 68 10.08 -9.52 -6.36
N LEU A 69 9.96 -8.21 -6.55
CA LEU A 69 10.98 -7.39 -7.23
C LEU A 69 12.13 -7.05 -6.28
N ILE A 70 11.86 -7.02 -4.97
CA ILE A 70 12.84 -6.85 -3.90
C ILE A 70 12.64 -8.01 -2.93
N GLU A 71 13.73 -8.68 -2.56
CA GLU A 71 13.68 -9.71 -1.54
C GLU A 71 13.66 -9.07 -0.15
N ALA A 72 12.72 -9.52 0.70
CA ALA A 72 12.69 -9.17 2.12
C ALA A 72 13.81 -9.89 2.88
N ASP A 73 14.36 -9.23 3.90
CA ASP A 73 15.41 -9.82 4.72
C ASP A 73 14.84 -10.80 5.77
N GLU A 74 13.69 -10.43 6.37
CA GLU A 74 13.02 -11.23 7.42
C GLU A 74 11.48 -11.18 7.21
N GLY A 75 10.75 -12.04 7.92
CA GLY A 75 9.30 -12.11 7.89
C GLY A 75 8.75 -13.13 6.90
N THR A 76 7.44 -13.18 6.74
CA THR A 76 6.73 -14.08 5.81
C THR A 76 5.80 -13.31 4.88
N LEU A 77 5.66 -13.83 3.66
CA LEU A 77 4.74 -13.32 2.64
C LEU A 77 3.93 -14.49 2.13
N ARG A 78 2.62 -14.52 2.42
CA ARG A 78 1.73 -15.57 1.96
C ARG A 78 0.70 -15.01 0.98
N TYR A 79 0.49 -15.72 -0.09
CA TYR A 79 -0.57 -15.46 -1.04
C TYR A 79 -1.44 -16.72 -1.16
N ASP A 80 -2.72 -16.60 -0.84
CA ASP A 80 -3.66 -17.72 -0.82
C ASP A 80 -3.15 -18.87 0.09
N GLY A 81 -2.59 -18.51 1.26
CA GLY A 81 -1.99 -19.43 2.24
C GLY A 81 -0.59 -19.95 1.91
N VAL A 82 -0.08 -19.74 0.68
CA VAL A 82 1.23 -20.25 0.24
C VAL A 82 2.33 -19.19 0.46
N ASP A 83 3.46 -19.57 1.07
CA ASP A 83 4.62 -18.67 1.19
C ASP A 83 5.23 -18.42 -0.19
N ILE A 84 5.07 -17.19 -0.68
CA ILE A 84 5.50 -16.81 -2.03
C ILE A 84 7.03 -16.76 -2.18
N ARG A 85 7.79 -16.66 -1.10
CA ARG A 85 9.26 -16.61 -1.14
C ARG A 85 9.87 -17.96 -1.52
N THR A 86 9.17 -19.06 -1.24
CA THR A 86 9.61 -20.41 -1.59
C THR A 86 9.27 -20.79 -3.03
N LEU A 87 8.42 -20.03 -3.71
CA LEU A 87 7.99 -20.34 -5.08
C LEU A 87 9.14 -20.25 -6.08
N ALA A 88 9.27 -21.25 -6.93
CA ALA A 88 10.25 -21.34 -8.01
C ALA A 88 9.62 -21.84 -9.32
N GLY A 89 10.31 -21.71 -10.41
CA GLY A 89 9.92 -22.29 -11.72
C GLY A 89 8.49 -21.93 -12.18
N SER A 90 7.67 -22.93 -12.36
CA SER A 90 6.27 -22.81 -12.79
C SER A 90 5.39 -22.06 -11.78
N ASP A 91 5.57 -22.35 -10.49
CA ASP A 91 4.75 -21.80 -9.42
C ASP A 91 4.99 -20.29 -9.25
N ARG A 92 6.26 -19.87 -9.37
CA ARG A 92 6.59 -18.45 -9.43
C ARG A 92 5.94 -17.75 -10.63
N ARG A 93 5.93 -18.39 -11.81
CA ARG A 93 5.24 -17.83 -13.00
C ARG A 93 3.73 -17.73 -12.78
N ALA A 94 3.12 -18.75 -12.18
CA ALA A 94 1.70 -18.74 -11.84
C ALA A 94 1.38 -17.61 -10.85
N PHE A 95 2.19 -17.43 -9.79
CA PHE A 95 2.06 -16.32 -8.86
C PHE A 95 2.19 -14.96 -9.57
N ASN A 96 3.24 -14.77 -10.38
CA ASN A 96 3.46 -13.51 -11.11
C ASN A 96 2.30 -13.16 -12.06
N ARG A 97 1.56 -14.17 -12.58
CA ARG A 97 0.35 -13.95 -13.37
C ARG A 97 -0.81 -13.48 -12.48
N ARG A 98 -0.99 -14.09 -11.29
CA ARG A 98 -2.10 -13.76 -10.38
C ARG A 98 -1.93 -12.39 -9.71
N VAL A 99 -0.68 -11.93 -9.51
CA VAL A 99 -0.36 -10.65 -8.86
C VAL A 99 0.40 -9.77 -9.83
N GLN A 100 -0.21 -8.66 -10.21
CA GLN A 100 0.38 -7.70 -11.14
C GLN A 100 0.59 -6.36 -10.48
N MET A 101 1.59 -5.61 -10.95
CA MET A 101 1.91 -4.28 -10.44
C MET A 101 1.82 -3.25 -11.57
N VAL A 102 1.16 -2.12 -11.27
CA VAL A 102 1.20 -0.91 -12.10
C VAL A 102 2.09 0.10 -11.41
N PHE A 103 3.12 0.54 -12.13
CA PHE A 103 4.17 1.40 -11.61
C PHE A 103 3.81 2.88 -11.66
N GLN A 104 4.44 3.66 -10.80
CA GLN A 104 4.32 5.10 -10.67
C GLN A 104 4.65 5.85 -11.97
N ASP A 105 5.73 5.47 -12.66
CA ASP A 105 6.16 6.10 -13.90
C ASP A 105 5.71 5.31 -15.13
N PRO A 106 4.66 5.79 -15.84
CA PRO A 106 4.21 5.13 -17.05
C PRO A 106 5.22 5.25 -18.22
N ARG A 107 6.14 6.24 -18.18
CA ARG A 107 7.16 6.40 -19.23
C ARG A 107 8.23 5.32 -19.11
N GLY A 108 8.70 5.06 -17.89
CA GLY A 108 9.68 4.00 -17.63
C GLY A 108 9.10 2.59 -17.74
N SER A 109 7.78 2.43 -17.65
CA SER A 109 7.12 1.13 -17.64
C SER A 109 6.76 0.60 -19.03
N LEU A 110 6.68 1.45 -20.06
CA LEU A 110 6.35 1.08 -21.45
C LEU A 110 7.59 1.22 -22.34
N ASN A 111 7.87 0.19 -23.16
CA ASN A 111 8.95 0.26 -24.14
C ASN A 111 8.58 1.28 -25.24
N PRO A 112 9.33 2.39 -25.40
CA PRO A 112 8.98 3.45 -26.37
C PRO A 112 9.10 3.02 -27.83
N ARG A 113 9.76 1.87 -28.10
CA ARG A 113 9.94 1.30 -29.44
C ARG A 113 8.87 0.30 -29.84
N MET A 114 7.94 -0.01 -28.95
CA MET A 114 6.83 -0.93 -29.19
C MET A 114 5.52 -0.17 -29.27
N THR A 115 4.63 -0.56 -30.18
CA THR A 115 3.25 -0.08 -30.17
C THR A 115 2.51 -0.64 -28.95
N VAL A 116 1.36 -0.04 -28.61
CA VAL A 116 0.49 -0.57 -27.54
C VAL A 116 0.06 -2.00 -27.86
N ARG A 117 -0.28 -2.29 -29.13
CA ARG A 117 -0.59 -3.65 -29.60
C ARG A 117 0.54 -4.63 -29.29
N GLN A 118 1.77 -4.27 -29.63
CA GLN A 118 2.94 -5.13 -29.38
C GLN A 118 3.15 -5.36 -27.88
N THR A 119 3.01 -4.32 -27.06
CA THR A 119 3.14 -4.40 -25.59
C THR A 119 2.11 -5.34 -24.98
N LEU A 120 0.84 -5.25 -25.40
CA LEU A 120 -0.22 -6.13 -24.91
C LEU A 120 -0.09 -7.56 -25.44
N ALA A 121 0.29 -7.71 -26.73
CA ALA A 121 0.52 -9.02 -27.35
C ALA A 121 1.68 -9.77 -26.70
N GLU A 122 2.75 -9.07 -26.30
CA GLU A 122 3.88 -9.66 -25.56
C GLU A 122 3.40 -10.33 -24.26
N ALA A 123 2.66 -9.61 -23.42
CA ALA A 123 2.15 -10.12 -22.16
C ALA A 123 1.24 -11.34 -22.37
N LEU A 124 0.32 -11.28 -23.34
CA LEU A 124 -0.59 -12.38 -23.70
C LEU A 124 0.17 -13.62 -24.18
N THR A 125 1.25 -13.42 -24.96
CA THR A 125 2.07 -14.49 -25.53
C THR A 125 2.95 -15.16 -24.49
N VAL A 126 3.67 -14.37 -23.69
CA VAL A 126 4.59 -14.86 -22.65
C VAL A 126 3.85 -15.72 -21.61
N HIS A 127 2.64 -15.28 -21.23
CA HIS A 127 1.82 -15.99 -20.27
C HIS A 127 0.88 -17.04 -20.91
N ARG A 128 0.93 -17.22 -22.24
CA ARG A 128 0.10 -18.17 -22.98
C ARG A 128 -1.40 -18.00 -22.71
N MET A 129 -1.85 -16.75 -22.61
CA MET A 129 -3.22 -16.43 -22.23
C MET A 129 -4.24 -16.73 -23.32
N ARG A 130 -3.82 -16.68 -24.58
CA ARG A 130 -4.66 -16.93 -25.77
C ARG A 130 -3.84 -17.63 -26.85
N LEU A 131 -4.53 -18.35 -27.73
CA LEU A 131 -3.98 -18.76 -29.01
C LEU A 131 -3.69 -17.52 -29.88
N LYS A 132 -2.72 -17.59 -30.78
CA LYS A 132 -2.30 -16.45 -31.60
C LYS A 132 -3.47 -15.76 -32.33
N ALA A 133 -4.44 -16.55 -32.82
CA ALA A 133 -5.63 -16.02 -33.51
C ALA A 133 -6.55 -15.19 -32.61
N GLY A 134 -6.60 -15.45 -31.30
CA GLY A 134 -7.44 -14.71 -30.34
C GLY A 134 -6.76 -13.48 -29.71
N ILE A 135 -5.48 -13.22 -30.00
CA ILE A 135 -4.77 -12.08 -29.43
C ILE A 135 -5.34 -10.72 -29.89
N PRO A 136 -5.67 -10.51 -31.20
CA PRO A 136 -6.23 -9.24 -31.66
C PRO A 136 -7.54 -8.87 -30.96
N ASP A 137 -8.46 -9.83 -30.80
CA ASP A 137 -9.75 -9.61 -30.13
C ASP A 137 -9.55 -9.26 -28.66
N ARG A 138 -8.66 -9.98 -27.99
CA ARG A 138 -8.34 -9.69 -26.59
C ARG A 138 -7.71 -8.30 -26.39
N ILE A 139 -6.87 -7.85 -27.32
CA ILE A 139 -6.31 -6.50 -27.30
C ILE A 139 -7.44 -5.46 -27.44
N ALA A 140 -8.38 -5.68 -28.38
CA ALA A 140 -9.52 -4.79 -28.53
C ALA A 140 -10.37 -4.70 -27.25
N GLU A 141 -10.66 -5.82 -26.61
CA GLU A 141 -11.34 -5.87 -25.31
C GLU A 141 -10.58 -5.10 -24.22
N LEU A 142 -9.24 -5.28 -24.13
CA LEU A 142 -8.41 -4.59 -23.14
C LEU A 142 -8.40 -3.07 -23.36
N MET A 143 -8.34 -2.62 -24.62
CA MET A 143 -8.43 -1.20 -24.95
C MET A 143 -9.79 -0.61 -24.50
N GLU A 144 -10.88 -1.31 -24.74
CA GLU A 144 -12.21 -0.89 -24.27
C GLU A 144 -12.33 -0.87 -22.74
N LEU A 145 -11.80 -1.91 -22.06
CA LEU A 145 -11.77 -1.98 -20.60
C LEU A 145 -11.14 -0.74 -19.97
N VAL A 146 -10.09 -0.19 -20.60
CA VAL A 146 -9.41 1.01 -20.12
C VAL A 146 -9.88 2.29 -20.80
N ARG A 147 -11.01 2.24 -21.52
CA ARG A 147 -11.64 3.38 -22.20
C ARG A 147 -10.72 4.08 -23.19
N LEU A 148 -9.99 3.30 -24.00
CA LEU A 148 -9.19 3.77 -25.11
C LEU A 148 -9.76 3.24 -26.43
N PRO A 149 -9.68 4.01 -27.54
CA PRO A 149 -10.12 3.55 -28.86
C PRO A 149 -9.31 2.34 -29.31
N ARG A 150 -9.97 1.36 -29.95
CA ARG A 150 -9.30 0.14 -30.47
C ARG A 150 -8.18 0.47 -31.46
N GLU A 151 -8.41 1.47 -32.30
CA GLU A 151 -7.48 1.93 -33.35
C GLU A 151 -6.20 2.52 -32.75
N ALA A 152 -6.27 3.03 -31.53
CA ALA A 152 -5.11 3.57 -30.83
C ALA A 152 -4.08 2.49 -30.42
N ALA A 153 -4.44 1.20 -30.52
CA ALA A 153 -3.50 0.11 -30.23
C ALA A 153 -2.25 0.10 -31.15
N ASP A 154 -2.35 0.67 -32.33
CA ASP A 154 -1.24 0.70 -33.29
C ASP A 154 -0.30 1.90 -33.13
N ARG A 155 -0.61 2.79 -32.18
CA ARG A 155 0.23 3.94 -31.83
C ARG A 155 1.34 3.58 -30.83
N TYR A 156 2.36 4.43 -30.80
CA TYR A 156 3.48 4.34 -29.86
C TYR A 156 3.17 5.07 -28.55
N PRO A 157 3.80 4.69 -27.41
CA PRO A 157 3.54 5.32 -26.12
C PRO A 157 3.71 6.85 -26.09
N HIS A 158 4.63 7.41 -26.87
CA HIS A 158 4.87 8.85 -26.90
C HIS A 158 3.73 9.67 -27.55
N GLU A 159 2.83 9.02 -28.30
CA GLU A 159 1.65 9.65 -28.93
C GLU A 159 0.46 9.79 -27.98
N PHE A 160 0.60 9.32 -26.71
CA PHE A 160 -0.46 9.34 -25.69
C PHE A 160 -0.17 10.37 -24.59
N SER A 161 -1.24 10.92 -23.99
CA SER A 161 -1.14 11.72 -22.78
C SER A 161 -0.67 10.88 -21.57
N GLY A 162 -0.26 11.51 -20.48
CA GLY A 162 0.14 10.82 -19.23
C GLY A 162 -0.93 9.86 -18.72
N GLY A 163 -2.18 10.34 -18.64
CA GLY A 163 -3.31 9.51 -18.19
C GLY A 163 -3.65 8.36 -19.14
N GLN A 164 -3.51 8.56 -20.45
CA GLN A 164 -3.68 7.48 -21.44
C GLN A 164 -2.59 6.43 -21.31
N ARG A 165 -1.32 6.82 -21.12
CA ARG A 165 -0.22 5.87 -20.84
C ARG A 165 -0.46 5.08 -19.56
N GLN A 166 -1.01 5.72 -18.54
CA GLN A 166 -1.37 5.03 -17.30
C GLN A 166 -2.45 3.96 -17.53
N ARG A 167 -3.48 4.29 -18.34
CA ARG A 167 -4.51 3.32 -18.73
C ARG A 167 -3.95 2.17 -19.54
N ILE A 168 -2.95 2.40 -20.41
CA ILE A 168 -2.23 1.35 -21.12
C ILE A 168 -1.46 0.45 -20.14
N GLY A 169 -0.81 1.03 -19.11
CA GLY A 169 -0.16 0.27 -18.04
C GLY A 169 -1.14 -0.63 -17.28
N ILE A 170 -2.35 -0.13 -16.99
CA ILE A 170 -3.44 -0.93 -16.40
C ILE A 170 -3.88 -2.04 -17.37
N ALA A 171 -4.09 -1.74 -18.65
CA ALA A 171 -4.45 -2.75 -19.66
C ALA A 171 -3.42 -3.86 -19.75
N ARG A 172 -2.11 -3.52 -19.71
CA ARG A 172 -1.03 -4.49 -19.68
C ARG A 172 -1.10 -5.41 -18.46
N ALA A 173 -1.32 -4.84 -17.28
CA ALA A 173 -1.48 -5.63 -16.06
C ALA A 173 -2.70 -6.56 -16.14
N LEU A 174 -3.82 -6.08 -16.69
CA LEU A 174 -5.06 -6.85 -16.85
C LEU A 174 -4.99 -7.91 -17.97
N SER A 175 -4.01 -7.84 -18.88
CA SER A 175 -3.89 -8.79 -20.00
C SER A 175 -3.72 -10.24 -19.54
N VAL A 176 -3.13 -10.45 -18.35
CA VAL A 176 -2.90 -11.77 -17.77
C VAL A 176 -4.00 -12.22 -16.80
N GLU A 177 -5.11 -11.47 -16.72
CA GLU A 177 -6.26 -11.76 -15.87
C GLU A 177 -5.85 -11.97 -14.40
N PRO A 178 -5.27 -10.94 -13.75
CA PRO A 178 -4.78 -11.05 -12.37
C PRO A 178 -5.93 -11.11 -11.38
N GLU A 179 -5.68 -11.69 -10.21
CA GLU A 179 -6.59 -11.65 -9.05
C GLU A 179 -6.28 -10.46 -8.13
N CYS A 180 -5.02 -10.02 -8.13
CA CYS A 180 -4.54 -8.93 -7.30
C CYS A 180 -3.75 -7.92 -8.12
N LEU A 181 -4.09 -6.64 -7.95
CA LEU A 181 -3.41 -5.52 -8.59
C LEU A 181 -2.75 -4.64 -7.52
N ILE A 182 -1.45 -4.41 -7.66
CA ILE A 182 -0.72 -3.46 -6.82
C ILE A 182 -0.54 -2.17 -7.61
N ALA A 183 -1.15 -1.09 -7.14
CA ALA A 183 -1.07 0.23 -7.75
C ALA A 183 -0.14 1.12 -6.92
N ASP A 184 1.13 1.25 -7.34
CA ASP A 184 2.15 2.03 -6.62
C ASP A 184 2.19 3.46 -7.16
N GLU A 185 1.66 4.41 -6.38
CA GLU A 185 1.59 5.85 -6.68
C GLU A 185 1.12 6.17 -8.11
N LEU A 186 0.20 5.38 -8.59
CA LEU A 186 -0.26 5.27 -9.97
C LEU A 186 -0.70 6.61 -10.60
N VAL A 187 -1.10 7.58 -9.79
CA VAL A 187 -1.66 8.86 -10.29
C VAL A 187 -0.86 10.09 -9.84
N SER A 188 0.24 9.92 -9.11
CA SER A 188 0.99 11.02 -8.49
C SER A 188 1.53 12.06 -9.48
N ALA A 189 1.83 11.65 -10.71
CA ALA A 189 2.40 12.50 -11.76
C ALA A 189 1.34 13.05 -12.75
N LEU A 190 0.04 12.91 -12.44
CA LEU A 190 -1.06 13.32 -13.29
C LEU A 190 -1.78 14.55 -12.73
N ASP A 191 -2.40 15.34 -13.62
CA ASP A 191 -3.29 16.43 -13.23
C ASP A 191 -4.52 15.92 -12.48
N VAL A 192 -5.07 16.72 -11.56
CA VAL A 192 -6.16 16.33 -10.66
C VAL A 192 -7.38 15.74 -11.40
N SER A 193 -7.77 16.33 -12.53
CA SER A 193 -8.89 15.85 -13.35
C SER A 193 -8.62 14.47 -13.96
N VAL A 194 -7.38 14.22 -14.37
CA VAL A 194 -6.94 12.95 -14.96
C VAL A 194 -6.78 11.90 -13.85
N GLN A 195 -6.30 12.29 -12.66
CA GLN A 195 -6.28 11.42 -11.48
C GLN A 195 -7.65 10.83 -11.18
N ALA A 196 -8.68 11.69 -11.10
CA ALA A 196 -10.05 11.26 -10.84
C ALA A 196 -10.56 10.25 -11.89
N GLN A 197 -10.24 10.47 -13.17
CA GLN A 197 -10.63 9.54 -14.23
C GLN A 197 -9.97 8.16 -14.10
N VAL A 198 -8.68 8.11 -13.72
CA VAL A 198 -7.94 6.84 -13.55
C VAL A 198 -8.42 6.11 -12.29
N VAL A 199 -8.71 6.83 -11.21
CA VAL A 199 -9.23 6.26 -9.96
C VAL A 199 -10.64 5.69 -10.17
N ASN A 200 -11.52 6.41 -10.87
CA ASN A 200 -12.85 5.90 -11.22
C ASN A 200 -12.78 4.66 -12.12
N LEU A 201 -11.82 4.63 -13.06
CA LEU A 201 -11.58 3.43 -13.86
C LEU A 201 -11.16 2.23 -12.98
N LEU A 202 -10.29 2.45 -12.00
CA LEU A 202 -9.89 1.37 -11.07
C LEU A 202 -11.06 0.86 -10.23
N LEU A 203 -11.94 1.76 -9.76
CA LEU A 203 -13.17 1.39 -9.04
C LEU A 203 -14.06 0.48 -9.89
N GLU A 204 -14.33 0.87 -11.13
CA GLU A 204 -15.14 0.05 -12.05
C GLU A 204 -14.50 -1.32 -12.33
N LEU A 205 -13.19 -1.32 -12.59
CA LEU A 205 -12.46 -2.57 -12.84
C LEU A 205 -12.47 -3.48 -11.60
N GLN A 206 -12.31 -2.91 -10.41
CA GLN A 206 -12.39 -3.63 -9.15
C GLN A 206 -13.76 -4.31 -8.99
N GLN A 207 -14.84 -3.57 -9.18
CA GLN A 207 -16.21 -4.09 -9.06
C GLN A 207 -16.54 -5.11 -10.15
N ARG A 208 -16.21 -4.80 -11.41
CA ARG A 208 -16.55 -5.63 -12.58
C ARG A 208 -15.78 -6.93 -12.61
N LEU A 209 -14.50 -6.93 -12.22
CA LEU A 209 -13.60 -8.08 -12.31
C LEU A 209 -13.36 -8.76 -10.96
N GLY A 210 -13.90 -8.23 -9.86
CA GLY A 210 -13.69 -8.78 -8.51
C GLY A 210 -12.23 -8.67 -8.04
N LEU A 211 -11.48 -7.66 -8.54
CA LEU A 211 -10.06 -7.51 -8.24
C LEU A 211 -9.81 -7.21 -6.78
N THR A 212 -8.76 -7.80 -6.22
CA THR A 212 -8.14 -7.34 -4.99
C THR A 212 -7.14 -6.26 -5.33
N ILE A 213 -7.18 -5.10 -4.65
CA ILE A 213 -6.27 -3.99 -4.97
C ILE A 213 -5.49 -3.58 -3.72
N LEU A 214 -4.16 -3.50 -3.86
CA LEU A 214 -3.30 -2.79 -2.92
C LEU A 214 -2.97 -1.42 -3.52
N PHE A 215 -3.58 -0.38 -2.98
CA PHE A 215 -3.47 0.98 -3.50
C PHE A 215 -2.51 1.81 -2.65
N VAL A 216 -1.31 2.06 -3.16
CA VAL A 216 -0.30 2.90 -2.51
C VAL A 216 -0.44 4.33 -3.01
N ALA A 217 -0.68 5.27 -2.11
CA ALA A 217 -0.77 6.69 -2.44
C ALA A 217 -0.28 7.57 -1.28
N HIS A 218 0.03 8.81 -1.60
CA HIS A 218 0.28 9.87 -0.61
C HIS A 218 -0.94 10.80 -0.44
N ASP A 219 -1.89 10.80 -1.39
CA ASP A 219 -3.12 11.61 -1.31
C ASP A 219 -4.22 10.81 -0.61
N LEU A 220 -4.55 11.25 0.61
CA LEU A 220 -5.58 10.64 1.45
C LEU A 220 -6.99 10.71 0.85
N ARG A 221 -7.28 11.71 0.00
CA ARG A 221 -8.60 11.85 -0.64
C ARG A 221 -8.83 10.73 -1.64
N LEU A 222 -7.81 10.40 -2.43
CA LEU A 222 -7.88 9.30 -3.39
C LEU A 222 -8.03 7.96 -2.68
N VAL A 223 -7.30 7.79 -1.57
CA VAL A 223 -7.39 6.58 -0.74
C VAL A 223 -8.76 6.45 -0.12
N ARG A 224 -9.35 7.53 0.42
CA ARG A 224 -10.71 7.52 0.95
C ARG A 224 -11.73 7.10 -0.10
N HIS A 225 -11.57 7.56 -1.34
CA HIS A 225 -12.51 7.28 -2.41
C HIS A 225 -12.44 5.84 -2.92
N LEU A 226 -11.24 5.24 -2.96
CA LEU A 226 -11.00 3.93 -3.58
C LEU A 226 -10.99 2.76 -2.59
N SER A 227 -10.59 3.01 -1.33
CA SER A 227 -10.22 1.95 -0.40
C SER A 227 -11.36 1.56 0.54
N HIS A 228 -11.48 0.27 0.83
CA HIS A 228 -12.37 -0.26 1.87
C HIS A 228 -11.73 -0.13 3.26
N ARG A 229 -10.43 -0.42 3.35
CA ARG A 229 -9.61 -0.25 4.55
C ARG A 229 -8.34 0.52 4.21
N VAL A 230 -7.77 1.18 5.21
CA VAL A 230 -6.53 1.95 5.08
C VAL A 230 -5.51 1.48 6.12
N ALA A 231 -4.28 1.27 5.68
CA ALA A 231 -3.12 1.05 6.52
C ALA A 231 -2.21 2.29 6.46
N VAL A 232 -1.92 2.88 7.61
CA VAL A 232 -1.07 4.06 7.74
C VAL A 232 0.35 3.62 8.06
N MET A 233 1.30 4.02 7.23
CA MET A 233 2.70 3.60 7.33
C MET A 233 3.61 4.76 7.70
N TYR A 234 4.45 4.56 8.72
CA TYR A 234 5.44 5.51 9.21
C TYR A 234 6.79 4.83 9.46
N LEU A 235 7.86 5.36 8.86
CA LEU A 235 9.25 4.85 9.01
C LEU A 235 9.35 3.31 8.95
N GLY A 236 8.74 2.72 7.93
CA GLY A 236 8.82 1.28 7.68
C GLY A 236 7.87 0.40 8.49
N SER A 237 7.01 0.96 9.34
CA SER A 237 6.04 0.21 10.15
C SER A 237 4.62 0.66 9.92
N ILE A 238 3.65 -0.26 10.06
CA ILE A 238 2.22 0.09 10.08
C ILE A 238 1.88 0.59 11.50
N VAL A 239 1.38 1.81 11.58
CA VAL A 239 1.03 2.45 12.86
C VAL A 239 -0.47 2.41 13.14
N GLU A 240 -1.30 2.33 12.10
CA GLU A 240 -2.75 2.20 12.25
C GLU A 240 -3.34 1.50 11.02
N THR A 241 -4.34 0.64 11.22
CA THR A 241 -5.14 0.05 10.16
C THR A 241 -6.60 0.04 10.59
N ALA A 242 -7.49 0.59 9.76
CA ALA A 242 -8.92 0.63 10.06
C ALA A 242 -9.77 0.61 8.77
N GLU A 243 -11.07 0.40 8.91
CA GLU A 243 -12.05 0.68 7.87
C GLU A 243 -11.96 2.16 7.47
N THR A 244 -12.06 2.47 6.19
CA THR A 244 -11.75 3.81 5.65
C THR A 244 -12.52 4.92 6.35
N GLU A 245 -13.86 4.85 6.38
CA GLU A 245 -14.66 5.92 6.97
C GLU A 245 -14.40 6.10 8.47
N ALA A 246 -14.12 5.01 9.17
CA ALA A 246 -13.79 5.05 10.59
C ALA A 246 -12.43 5.70 10.87
N LEU A 247 -11.41 5.40 10.04
CA LEU A 247 -10.10 6.04 10.15
C LEU A 247 -10.19 7.55 9.93
N PHE A 248 -10.99 7.98 8.94
CA PHE A 248 -11.18 9.41 8.66
C PHE A 248 -12.04 10.12 9.72
N ALA A 249 -13.00 9.43 10.34
CA ALA A 249 -13.86 10.00 11.39
C ALA A 249 -13.17 10.07 12.74
N ALA A 250 -12.42 9.04 13.14
CA ALA A 250 -11.83 8.90 14.47
C ALA A 250 -10.46 8.22 14.43
N PRO A 251 -9.42 8.87 13.86
CA PRO A 251 -8.06 8.34 13.84
C PRO A 251 -7.51 8.14 15.24
N GLN A 252 -6.92 6.98 15.49
CA GLN A 252 -6.46 6.59 16.83
C GLN A 252 -5.00 6.93 17.08
N HIS A 253 -4.15 6.87 16.04
CA HIS A 253 -2.74 7.18 16.17
C HIS A 253 -2.47 8.68 15.94
N PRO A 254 -1.69 9.38 16.79
CA PRO A 254 -1.39 10.80 16.61
C PRO A 254 -0.76 11.17 15.27
N TYR A 255 0.00 10.26 14.66
CA TYR A 255 0.50 10.46 13.30
C TYR A 255 -0.62 10.49 12.26
N THR A 256 -1.59 9.58 12.36
CA THR A 256 -2.77 9.57 11.46
C THR A 256 -3.56 10.86 11.59
N GLN A 257 -3.74 11.36 12.82
CA GLN A 257 -4.40 12.64 13.09
C GLN A 257 -3.65 13.81 12.43
N ALA A 258 -2.32 13.84 12.57
CA ALA A 258 -1.50 14.87 11.95
C ALA A 258 -1.50 14.79 10.42
N LEU A 259 -1.49 13.57 9.85
CA LEU A 259 -1.53 13.33 8.42
C LEU A 259 -2.86 13.79 7.81
N LEU A 260 -3.99 13.50 8.49
CA LEU A 260 -5.33 13.96 8.09
C LEU A 260 -5.48 15.47 8.22
N ALA A 261 -4.93 16.06 9.28
CA ALA A 261 -4.97 17.51 9.49
C ALA A 261 -4.14 18.30 8.45
N ALA A 262 -3.10 17.67 7.89
CA ALA A 262 -2.27 18.26 6.84
C ALA A 262 -2.90 18.14 5.43
N ALA A 263 -3.90 17.27 5.27
CA ALA A 263 -4.61 17.12 3.99
C ALA A 263 -5.45 18.38 3.72
N PRO A 264 -5.37 18.99 2.51
CA PRO A 264 -6.18 20.14 2.17
C PRO A 264 -7.67 19.78 2.23
N ASP A 265 -8.43 20.45 3.11
CA ASP A 265 -9.89 20.37 3.10
C ASP A 265 -10.44 21.40 2.10
N LEU A 266 -11.41 20.98 1.27
CA LEU A 266 -12.14 21.88 0.37
C LEU A 266 -13.13 22.78 1.13
N ASP A 267 -13.50 22.39 2.35
CA ASP A 267 -14.38 23.18 3.22
C ASP A 267 -13.54 24.09 4.13
N PRO A 268 -13.48 25.41 3.88
CA PRO A 268 -12.70 26.34 4.69
C PRO A 268 -13.20 26.45 6.14
N THR A 269 -14.43 25.99 6.43
CA THR A 269 -15.01 26.03 7.79
C THR A 269 -14.53 24.85 8.66
N ARG A 270 -14.04 23.76 8.05
CA ARG A 270 -13.54 22.55 8.72
C ARG A 270 -12.03 22.57 8.93
N ARG A 271 -11.45 23.71 9.27
CA ARG A 271 -10.04 23.75 9.69
C ARG A 271 -9.86 22.95 10.95
N HIS A 272 -9.41 21.70 10.80
CA HIS A 272 -9.05 20.86 11.93
C HIS A 272 -7.96 21.55 12.76
N ARG A 273 -8.25 21.79 14.05
CA ARG A 273 -7.32 22.40 15.01
C ARG A 273 -6.23 21.44 15.51
N VAL A 274 -6.03 20.30 14.83
CA VAL A 274 -4.96 19.37 15.20
C VAL A 274 -3.65 19.96 14.70
N PRO A 275 -2.66 20.18 15.58
CA PRO A 275 -1.35 20.68 15.16
C PRO A 275 -0.74 19.71 14.15
N ALA A 276 -0.29 20.23 13.02
CA ALA A 276 0.53 19.46 12.10
C ALA A 276 1.73 18.86 12.86
N ALA A 277 2.16 17.66 12.47
CA ALA A 277 3.33 17.03 13.09
C ALA A 277 4.53 17.98 13.00
N LYS A 278 5.10 18.34 14.15
CA LYS A 278 6.25 19.28 14.21
C LYS A 278 7.53 18.57 13.80
N GLY A 279 8.41 19.30 13.12
CA GLY A 279 9.75 18.82 12.76
C GLY A 279 9.82 17.98 11.50
N GLU A 280 11.05 17.72 11.06
CA GLU A 280 11.35 16.89 9.88
C GLU A 280 11.17 15.39 10.16
N LEU A 281 10.99 14.63 9.09
CA LEU A 281 10.94 13.17 9.18
C LEU A 281 12.30 12.64 9.68
N PRO A 282 12.34 11.84 10.76
CA PRO A 282 13.59 11.23 11.21
C PRO A 282 14.25 10.39 10.11
N SER A 283 15.58 10.32 10.15
CA SER A 283 16.33 9.55 9.19
C SER A 283 16.02 8.06 9.29
N PRO A 284 15.69 7.37 8.18
CA PRO A 284 15.48 5.93 8.18
C PRO A 284 16.78 5.13 8.39
N VAL A 285 17.93 5.79 8.44
CA VAL A 285 19.23 5.19 8.80
C VAL A 285 19.38 5.08 10.32
N ASN A 286 18.90 6.09 11.06
CA ASN A 286 18.99 6.18 12.51
C ASN A 286 17.56 6.28 13.06
N LEU A 287 16.89 5.14 13.21
CA LEU A 287 15.53 5.13 13.73
C LEU A 287 15.50 5.59 15.19
N PRO A 288 14.51 6.41 15.57
CA PRO A 288 14.26 6.73 16.98
C PRO A 288 14.03 5.46 17.81
N SER A 289 14.53 5.45 19.05
CA SER A 289 14.24 4.36 20.01
C SER A 289 12.76 4.37 20.41
N GLY A 290 12.23 3.24 20.80
CA GLY A 290 10.83 3.11 21.22
C GLY A 290 9.85 3.39 20.08
N CYS A 291 8.81 4.21 20.34
CA CYS A 291 7.88 4.64 19.31
C CYS A 291 8.57 5.54 18.28
N THR A 292 8.64 5.12 17.02
CA THR A 292 9.33 5.88 15.96
C THR A 292 8.76 7.27 15.74
N PHE A 293 7.50 7.52 16.11
CA PHE A 293 6.84 8.82 15.99
C PHE A 293 7.08 9.73 17.21
N HIS A 294 7.66 9.24 18.32
CA HIS A 294 7.78 10.03 19.56
C HIS A 294 8.46 11.41 19.40
N PRO A 295 9.46 11.60 18.50
CA PRO A 295 10.10 12.94 18.37
C PRO A 295 9.17 14.01 17.80
N ARG A 296 8.11 13.58 17.09
CA ARG A 296 7.13 14.48 16.43
C ARG A 296 5.76 14.44 17.11
N CYS A 297 5.57 13.54 18.07
CA CYS A 297 4.28 13.32 18.72
C CYS A 297 4.02 14.39 19.80
N PRO A 298 2.91 15.16 19.73
CA PRO A 298 2.57 16.15 20.76
C PRO A 298 2.17 15.51 22.10
N HIS A 299 1.89 14.21 22.11
CA HIS A 299 1.47 13.44 23.28
C HIS A 299 2.56 12.48 23.78
N ALA A 300 3.82 12.66 23.35
CA ALA A 300 4.91 11.76 23.73
C ALA A 300 5.21 11.86 25.25
N PHE A 301 5.39 10.70 25.87
CA PHE A 301 5.81 10.57 27.27
C PHE A 301 6.95 9.55 27.40
N ASP A 302 7.48 9.35 28.60
CA ASP A 302 8.72 8.59 28.82
C ASP A 302 8.70 7.18 28.23
N ARG A 303 7.59 6.46 28.32
CA ARG A 303 7.45 5.12 27.77
C ARG A 303 7.61 5.12 26.24
N CYS A 304 7.08 6.15 25.55
CA CYS A 304 7.22 6.28 24.10
C CYS A 304 8.68 6.37 23.64
N ARG A 305 9.58 6.84 24.49
CA ARG A 305 11.03 6.95 24.18
C ARG A 305 11.79 5.64 24.36
N ARG A 306 11.27 4.72 25.19
CA ARG A 306 11.97 3.50 25.61
C ARG A 306 11.41 2.25 24.95
N GLU A 307 10.10 2.19 24.72
CA GLU A 307 9.40 1.00 24.27
C GLU A 307 8.68 1.26 22.95
N ALA A 308 8.83 0.33 21.99
CA ALA A 308 8.02 0.35 20.79
C ALA A 308 6.58 -0.12 21.11
N PRO A 309 5.54 0.64 20.71
CA PRO A 309 4.17 0.23 20.94
C PRO A 309 3.81 -0.99 20.08
N LEU A 310 3.14 -1.96 20.69
CA LEU A 310 2.57 -3.08 19.97
C LEU A 310 1.21 -2.70 19.35
N PRO A 311 0.84 -3.27 18.18
CA PRO A 311 -0.49 -3.10 17.61
C PRO A 311 -1.58 -3.60 18.60
N ARG A 312 -2.56 -2.75 18.87
CA ARG A 312 -3.69 -3.05 19.74
C ARG A 312 -4.99 -2.97 18.97
N PRO A 313 -5.95 -3.88 19.23
CA PRO A 313 -7.29 -3.75 18.68
C PRO A 313 -7.93 -2.42 19.10
N THR A 314 -8.62 -1.79 18.17
CA THR A 314 -9.49 -0.63 18.39
C THR A 314 -10.91 -0.99 17.99
N ALA A 315 -11.87 -0.09 18.18
CA ALA A 315 -13.25 -0.35 17.75
C ALA A 315 -13.40 -0.65 16.25
N THR A 316 -12.43 -0.19 15.42
CA THR A 316 -12.55 -0.20 13.96
C THR A 316 -11.37 -0.86 13.25
N GLY A 317 -10.36 -1.30 13.99
CA GLY A 317 -9.15 -1.88 13.42
C GLY A 317 -8.04 -2.12 14.44
N THR A 318 -6.83 -1.66 14.16
CA THR A 318 -5.66 -1.78 15.06
C THR A 318 -4.85 -0.50 15.02
N ALA A 319 -4.23 -0.12 16.15
CA ALA A 319 -3.25 0.96 16.18
C ALA A 319 -2.11 0.67 17.17
N ALA A 320 -0.90 1.09 16.80
CA ALA A 320 0.32 0.91 17.59
C ALA A 320 0.64 2.21 18.36
N CYS A 321 -0.03 2.44 19.48
CA CYS A 321 0.12 3.65 20.29
C CYS A 321 -0.05 3.37 21.78
N HIS A 322 0.90 3.85 22.61
CA HIS A 322 0.82 3.72 24.07
C HIS A 322 -0.32 4.52 24.72
N LEU A 323 -0.91 5.50 24.05
CA LEU A 323 -2.09 6.20 24.53
C LEU A 323 -3.29 5.25 24.67
N LEU A 324 -3.37 4.22 23.86
CA LEU A 324 -4.42 3.21 23.91
C LEU A 324 -4.34 2.33 25.18
N ASP A 325 -3.15 2.20 25.78
CA ASP A 325 -2.95 1.48 27.03
C ASP A 325 -3.54 2.22 28.23
N GLN A 326 -3.65 3.56 28.13
CA GLN A 326 -4.23 4.42 29.19
C GLN A 326 -5.74 4.51 29.08
N ALA A 327 -6.30 4.23 27.90
CA ALA A 327 -7.74 4.29 27.62
C ALA A 327 -8.47 2.95 27.80
N ALA A 328 -7.82 1.92 28.38
CA ALA A 328 -8.50 0.67 28.72
C ALA A 328 -9.62 0.97 29.72
N PRO A 329 -10.90 0.66 29.44
CA PRO A 329 -11.98 0.88 30.38
C PRO A 329 -11.64 0.13 31.67
N ALA A 330 -11.72 0.81 32.80
CA ALA A 330 -11.69 0.17 34.12
C ALA A 330 -12.66 -1.02 34.05
N ALA A 331 -12.17 -2.21 34.39
CA ALA A 331 -12.97 -3.43 34.41
C ALA A 331 -14.25 -3.12 35.19
N VAL A 332 -15.41 -3.28 34.55
CA VAL A 332 -16.71 -3.18 35.22
C VAL A 332 -16.67 -4.15 36.39
N PRO A 333 -16.79 -3.70 37.64
CA PRO A 333 -16.76 -4.62 38.76
C PRO A 333 -17.91 -5.60 38.59
N ASN A 334 -17.58 -6.87 38.67
CA ASN A 334 -18.50 -8.00 38.60
C ASN A 334 -19.65 -7.69 39.57
N ARG A 335 -20.90 -7.61 39.07
CA ARG A 335 -22.09 -7.51 39.88
C ARG A 335 -22.10 -8.72 40.78
N GLN A 336 -21.72 -8.50 42.05
CA GLN A 336 -21.93 -9.47 43.13
C GLN A 336 -23.41 -9.87 43.15
N GLU A 337 -23.60 -11.15 43.16
CA GLU A 337 -24.87 -11.83 43.40
C GLU A 337 -25.59 -11.20 44.59
N ILE A 338 -26.79 -10.72 44.35
CA ILE A 338 -27.74 -10.35 45.45
C ILE A 338 -28.27 -11.69 45.95
N PRO A 339 -28.04 -12.04 47.24
CA PRO A 339 -28.64 -13.25 47.79
C PRO A 339 -30.16 -13.09 47.85
N ALA A 340 -30.88 -14.05 47.30
CA ALA A 340 -32.32 -14.17 47.47
C ALA A 340 -32.64 -14.44 48.93
N HIS A 341 -33.15 -13.45 49.64
CA HIS A 341 -33.87 -13.67 50.88
C HIS A 341 -35.35 -13.77 50.56
N GLY A 342 -35.90 -14.93 50.97
CA GLY A 342 -37.27 -15.31 50.81
C GLY A 342 -38.27 -14.45 51.65
N LEU A 343 -39.46 -14.40 51.13
CA LEU A 343 -40.74 -14.65 51.85
C LEU A 343 -41.81 -14.82 50.78
#